data_e9a2c8ee5636902fc1ec700c533fef25
#
_entry.id   e9a2c8ee5636902fc1ec700c533fef25
#
_cell.length_a   1.000
_cell.length_b   1.000
_cell.length_c   1.000
_cell.angle_alpha   90.00
_cell.angle_beta   90.00
_cell.angle_gamma   90.00
#
_symmetry.space_group_name_H-M   'P 1'
#
loop_
_entity.id
_entity.type
_entity.pdbx_description
1 polymer ?
#
loop_
_entity_poly.entity_id
_entity_poly.type
_entity_poly.pdbx_seq_one_letter_code
_entity_poly.pdbx_strand_id
1 'polypeptide(L)'
;MWYQRKQRRGLNKEGENTVKEEFKKLIKEAEKARKRAYTPYSKFQVGAAVLCADGKIFTGCNIENASFGLTVCAERVAIFKAISEGSTKFEAIAVIGDTDKPCSPCGACRQVISEFGEDIPLIMANLKEDVKIKKIKELLPEAFGKSDLL
;
A
#
# COMPACT_ATOMS: atom_id res chain seq x y z
N MET A 1 -15.07 -27.64 0.89
CA MET A 1 -15.53 -27.55 -0.52
C MET A 1 -16.76 -26.67 -0.72
N TRP A 2 -17.65 -26.53 0.22
CA TRP A 2 -18.87 -25.72 0.09
C TRP A 2 -18.63 -24.20 0.20
N TYR A 3 -17.63 -23.79 0.94
CA TYR A 3 -17.31 -22.36 1.19
C TYR A 3 -16.68 -21.66 -0.02
N GLN A 4 -15.99 -22.42 -0.89
CA GLN A 4 -15.33 -21.83 -2.07
C GLN A 4 -16.26 -21.59 -3.26
N ARG A 5 -17.47 -22.17 -3.28
CA ARG A 5 -18.42 -22.00 -4.39
C ARG A 5 -19.32 -20.76 -4.28
N LYS A 6 -19.42 -20.12 -3.11
CA LYS A 6 -20.30 -18.95 -2.91
C LYS A 6 -19.63 -17.61 -3.25
N GLN A 7 -18.33 -17.56 -3.42
CA GLN A 7 -17.65 -16.31 -3.78
C GLN A 7 -17.55 -16.07 -5.29
N ARG A 8 -17.98 -17.02 -6.14
CA ARG A 8 -17.97 -16.88 -7.61
C ARG A 8 -19.30 -16.43 -8.22
N ARG A 9 -20.30 -16.10 -7.40
CA ARG A 9 -21.60 -15.60 -7.89
C ARG A 9 -21.82 -14.16 -7.42
N GLY A 10 -21.16 -13.23 -8.07
CA GLY A 10 -21.30 -11.79 -7.85
C GLY A 10 -20.59 -10.96 -8.91
N LEU A 11 -20.22 -11.59 -10.02
CA LEU A 11 -19.71 -10.86 -11.19
C LEU A 11 -20.90 -10.56 -12.10
N ASN A 12 -21.45 -9.36 -11.94
CA ASN A 12 -22.32 -8.80 -12.96
C ASN A 12 -21.52 -8.63 -14.24
N LYS A 13 -22.11 -9.01 -15.38
CA LYS A 13 -21.55 -8.94 -16.74
C LYS A 13 -21.40 -7.51 -17.27
N GLU A 14 -21.27 -6.51 -16.41
CA GLU A 14 -21.01 -5.12 -16.78
C GLU A 14 -19.98 -4.56 -15.80
N GLY A 15 -18.73 -4.53 -16.25
CA GLY A 15 -17.63 -3.95 -15.51
C GLY A 15 -16.53 -4.96 -15.26
N GLU A 16 -15.72 -5.19 -16.27
CA GLU A 16 -14.30 -5.41 -15.99
C GLU A 16 -13.91 -4.30 -15.02
N ASN A 17 -13.50 -4.69 -13.83
CA ASN A 17 -13.02 -3.78 -12.79
C ASN A 17 -11.67 -3.26 -13.27
N THR A 18 -11.71 -2.36 -14.26
CA THR A 18 -10.53 -1.76 -14.88
C THR A 18 -9.92 -0.86 -13.83
N VAL A 19 -8.85 -1.35 -13.20
CA VAL A 19 -8.00 -0.53 -12.33
C VAL A 19 -7.63 0.72 -13.12
N LYS A 20 -7.87 1.90 -12.55
CA LYS A 20 -7.55 3.19 -13.20
C LYS A 20 -6.11 3.20 -13.70
N GLU A 21 -5.85 3.80 -14.86
CA GLU A 21 -4.51 3.84 -15.45
C GLU A 21 -3.47 4.48 -14.50
N GLU A 22 -3.86 5.50 -13.75
CA GLU A 22 -2.99 6.11 -12.74
C GLU A 22 -2.59 5.12 -11.64
N PHE A 23 -3.49 4.20 -11.23
CA PHE A 23 -3.21 3.17 -10.24
C PHE A 23 -2.31 2.07 -10.81
N LYS A 24 -2.50 1.69 -12.06
CA LYS A 24 -1.59 0.77 -12.75
C LYS A 24 -0.16 1.34 -12.82
N LYS A 25 -0.04 2.63 -13.13
CA LYS A 25 1.25 3.33 -13.10
C LYS A 25 1.85 3.30 -11.71
N LEU A 26 1.04 3.57 -10.69
CA LEU A 26 1.50 3.57 -9.30
C LEU A 26 2.00 2.18 -8.85
N ILE A 27 1.29 1.12 -9.21
CA ILE A 27 1.72 -0.27 -8.97
C ILE A 27 3.07 -0.55 -9.64
N LYS A 28 3.26 -0.12 -10.89
CA LYS A 28 4.53 -0.31 -11.62
C LYS A 28 5.69 0.42 -10.94
N GLU A 29 5.47 1.62 -10.43
CA GLU A 29 6.51 2.35 -9.69
C GLU A 29 6.83 1.66 -8.36
N ALA A 30 5.82 1.15 -7.65
CA ALA A 30 6.03 0.34 -6.45
C ALA A 30 6.82 -0.95 -6.75
N GLU A 31 6.51 -1.63 -7.86
CA GLU A 31 7.23 -2.83 -8.29
C GLU A 31 8.69 -2.57 -8.61
N LYS A 32 8.99 -1.45 -9.28
CA LYS A 32 10.38 -1.04 -9.54
C LYS A 32 11.13 -0.79 -8.23
N ALA A 33 10.51 -0.08 -7.29
CA ALA A 33 11.11 0.21 -5.99
C ALA A 33 11.38 -1.06 -5.18
N ARG A 34 10.49 -2.04 -5.25
CA ARG A 34 10.62 -3.35 -4.60
C ARG A 34 11.99 -4.00 -4.86
N LYS A 35 12.51 -3.89 -6.08
CA LYS A 35 13.80 -4.49 -6.49
C LYS A 35 15.00 -3.93 -5.74
N ARG A 36 14.85 -2.79 -5.08
CA ARG A 36 15.90 -2.13 -4.28
C ARG A 36 15.78 -2.44 -2.79
N ALA A 37 14.81 -3.24 -2.37
CA ALA A 37 14.60 -3.56 -0.97
C ALA A 37 15.84 -4.18 -0.35
N TYR A 38 16.19 -3.72 0.85
CA TYR A 38 17.28 -4.27 1.64
C TYR A 38 16.74 -5.29 2.63
N THR A 39 16.79 -6.56 2.25
CA THR A 39 16.16 -7.67 2.99
C THR A 39 17.11 -8.85 3.21
N PRO A 40 18.29 -8.63 3.86
CA PRO A 40 19.27 -9.69 4.04
C PRO A 40 18.79 -10.81 4.97
N TYR A 41 17.81 -10.53 5.84
CA TYR A 41 17.30 -11.48 6.84
C TYR A 41 16.09 -12.25 6.33
N SER A 42 15.01 -11.55 5.97
CA SER A 42 13.75 -12.20 5.56
C SER A 42 13.73 -12.66 4.11
N LYS A 43 14.54 -12.05 3.24
CA LYS A 43 14.48 -12.20 1.77
C LYS A 43 13.12 -11.78 1.18
N PHE A 44 12.25 -11.15 1.96
CA PHE A 44 10.92 -10.71 1.56
C PHE A 44 10.95 -9.23 1.15
N GLN A 45 10.95 -8.99 -0.15
CA GLN A 45 11.01 -7.66 -0.74
C GLN A 45 9.61 -7.07 -0.95
N VAL A 46 9.41 -5.86 -0.48
CA VAL A 46 8.18 -5.08 -0.66
C VAL A 46 8.53 -3.73 -1.29
N GLY A 47 7.68 -3.28 -2.18
CA GLY A 47 7.75 -1.94 -2.76
C GLY A 47 6.49 -1.16 -2.49
N ALA A 48 6.60 0.15 -2.40
CA ALA A 48 5.48 1.05 -2.26
C ALA A 48 5.66 2.30 -3.11
N ALA A 49 4.54 2.94 -3.46
CA ALA A 49 4.52 4.21 -4.16
C ALA A 49 3.35 5.06 -3.65
N VAL A 50 3.61 6.35 -3.44
CA VAL A 50 2.63 7.34 -3.00
C VAL A 50 2.38 8.32 -4.13
N LEU A 51 1.12 8.47 -4.54
CA LEU A 51 0.69 9.53 -5.44
C LEU A 51 0.24 10.73 -4.61
N CYS A 52 0.89 11.86 -4.81
CA CYS A 52 0.57 13.11 -4.15
C CYS A 52 -0.40 13.96 -4.96
N ALA A 53 -1.11 14.87 -4.28
CA ALA A 53 -2.09 15.76 -4.91
C ALA A 53 -1.50 16.67 -6.01
N ASP A 54 -0.20 16.97 -5.94
CA ASP A 54 0.54 17.73 -6.96
C ASP A 54 0.97 16.88 -8.16
N GLY A 55 0.59 15.60 -8.20
CA GLY A 55 0.93 14.65 -9.26
C GLY A 55 2.28 13.98 -9.11
N LYS A 56 3.09 14.34 -8.10
CA LYS A 56 4.37 13.68 -7.83
C LYS A 56 4.15 12.28 -7.27
N ILE A 57 5.06 11.37 -7.62
CA ILE A 57 5.10 10.02 -7.09
C ILE A 57 6.40 9.83 -6.32
N PHE A 58 6.27 9.40 -5.07
CA PHE A 58 7.40 9.00 -4.24
C PHE A 58 7.35 7.51 -3.98
N THR A 59 8.50 6.84 -4.09
CA THR A 59 8.60 5.39 -3.95
C THR A 59 9.41 5.00 -2.73
N GLY A 60 9.18 3.80 -2.24
CA GLY A 60 9.93 3.22 -1.14
C GLY A 60 10.02 1.70 -1.27
N CYS A 61 10.94 1.14 -0.54
CA CYS A 61 11.11 -0.30 -0.37
C CYS A 61 11.37 -0.59 1.11
N ASN A 62 11.16 -1.83 1.55
CA ASN A 62 11.46 -2.19 2.93
C ASN A 62 12.97 -2.28 3.16
N ILE A 63 13.39 -1.81 4.32
CA ILE A 63 14.80 -1.71 4.72
C ILE A 63 14.94 -2.37 6.09
N GLU A 64 15.57 -3.52 6.11
CA GLU A 64 15.80 -4.31 7.32
C GLU A 64 17.01 -3.84 8.09
N ASN A 65 17.04 -4.19 9.36
CA ASN A 65 18.16 -3.95 10.26
C ASN A 65 18.39 -5.20 11.12
N ALA A 66 19.64 -5.46 11.49
CA ALA A 66 19.97 -6.53 12.44
C ALA A 66 19.21 -6.36 13.77
N SER A 67 18.96 -5.14 14.18
CA SER A 67 17.99 -4.80 15.22
C SER A 67 16.59 -4.76 14.57
N PHE A 68 15.86 -5.86 14.62
CA PHE A 68 14.61 -6.05 13.88
C PHE A 68 13.57 -4.96 14.11
N GLY A 69 13.49 -4.42 15.31
CA GLY A 69 12.59 -3.31 15.63
C GLY A 69 12.87 -2.01 14.87
N LEU A 70 14.04 -1.86 14.27
CA LEU A 70 14.40 -0.69 13.45
C LEU A 70 14.10 -0.87 11.97
N THR A 71 13.63 -2.02 11.54
CA THR A 71 13.18 -2.27 10.17
C THR A 71 12.05 -1.32 9.80
N VAL A 72 12.12 -0.73 8.60
CA VAL A 72 11.11 0.19 8.09
C VAL A 72 10.44 -0.42 6.85
N CYS A 73 9.11 -0.46 6.88
CA CYS A 73 8.31 -0.95 5.76
C CYS A 73 8.36 0.00 4.55
N ALA A 74 8.15 -0.54 3.37
CA ALA A 74 8.19 0.20 2.10
C ALA A 74 7.25 1.41 2.09
N GLU A 75 6.05 1.27 2.64
CA GLU A 75 5.02 2.31 2.69
C GLU A 75 5.51 3.52 3.51
N ARG A 76 6.11 3.27 4.67
CA ARG A 76 6.64 4.35 5.51
C ARG A 76 7.83 5.04 4.87
N VAL A 77 8.70 4.31 4.18
CA VAL A 77 9.81 4.91 3.42
C VAL A 77 9.28 5.86 2.35
N ALA A 78 8.28 5.44 1.56
CA ALA A 78 7.67 6.26 0.53
C ALA A 78 6.98 7.51 1.11
N ILE A 79 6.19 7.35 2.17
CA ILE A 79 5.47 8.43 2.84
C ILE A 79 6.45 9.43 3.44
N PHE A 80 7.46 8.98 4.17
CA PHE A 80 8.43 9.86 4.82
C PHE A 80 9.28 10.61 3.81
N LYS A 81 9.61 9.97 2.69
CA LYS A 81 10.25 10.66 1.56
C LYS A 81 9.36 11.78 1.02
N ALA A 82 8.07 11.50 0.76
CA ALA A 82 7.14 12.50 0.28
C ALA A 82 7.04 13.70 1.23
N ILE A 83 6.89 13.43 2.53
CA ILE A 83 6.78 14.46 3.56
C ILE A 83 8.06 15.30 3.63
N SER A 84 9.23 14.65 3.61
CA SER A 84 10.52 15.34 3.67
C SER A 84 10.79 16.21 2.44
N GLU A 85 10.13 15.92 1.32
CA GLU A 85 10.15 16.73 0.10
C GLU A 85 9.02 17.78 0.04
N GLY A 86 8.22 17.91 1.11
CA GLY A 86 7.17 18.92 1.22
C GLY A 86 5.79 18.50 0.74
N SER A 87 5.59 17.24 0.33
CA SER A 87 4.29 16.72 -0.12
C SER A 87 3.59 15.98 1.02
N THR A 88 2.48 16.54 1.51
CA THR A 88 1.72 16.00 2.67
C THR A 88 0.28 15.60 2.35
N LYS A 89 -0.15 15.84 1.10
CA LYS A 89 -1.50 15.46 0.62
C LYS A 89 -1.38 14.30 -0.34
N PHE A 90 -1.94 13.16 0.06
CA PHE A 90 -1.85 11.91 -0.68
C PHE A 90 -3.20 11.55 -1.32
N GLU A 91 -3.16 11.17 -2.60
CA GLU A 91 -4.34 10.73 -3.35
C GLU A 91 -4.47 9.22 -3.42
N ALA A 92 -3.36 8.50 -3.41
CA ALA A 92 -3.36 7.03 -3.41
C ALA A 92 -2.02 6.48 -2.95
N ILE A 93 -2.03 5.27 -2.41
CA ILE A 93 -0.82 4.54 -2.02
C ILE A 93 -0.91 3.12 -2.56
N ALA A 94 0.13 2.67 -3.27
CA ALA A 94 0.26 1.29 -3.72
C ALA A 94 1.33 0.55 -2.92
N VAL A 95 1.07 -0.71 -2.63
CA VAL A 95 2.02 -1.64 -2.01
C VAL A 95 2.01 -2.96 -2.78
N ILE A 96 3.20 -3.52 -3.04
CA ILE A 96 3.36 -4.77 -3.76
C ILE A 96 4.42 -5.66 -3.12
N GLY A 97 4.11 -6.95 -3.03
CA GLY A 97 5.01 -7.99 -2.54
C GLY A 97 4.81 -9.30 -3.28
N ASP A 98 5.73 -10.24 -3.08
CA ASP A 98 5.62 -11.60 -3.61
C ASP A 98 4.79 -12.44 -2.62
N THR A 99 3.48 -12.32 -2.74
CA THR A 99 2.49 -12.95 -1.86
C THR A 99 1.40 -13.65 -2.66
N ASP A 100 0.79 -14.68 -2.09
CA ASP A 100 -0.31 -15.41 -2.76
C ASP A 100 -1.58 -14.55 -2.93
N LYS A 101 -1.79 -13.62 -2.02
CA LYS A 101 -2.88 -12.63 -2.06
C LYS A 101 -2.27 -11.25 -2.22
N PRO A 102 -3.04 -10.23 -2.65
CA PRO A 102 -2.56 -8.86 -2.66
C PRO A 102 -1.90 -8.46 -1.33
N CYS A 103 -0.69 -7.90 -1.42
CA CYS A 103 0.12 -7.55 -0.25
C CYS A 103 -0.59 -6.48 0.59
N SER A 104 -0.89 -6.81 1.83
CA SER A 104 -1.57 -5.91 2.76
C SER A 104 -0.56 -5.17 3.63
N PRO A 105 -0.77 -3.87 3.92
CA PRO A 105 0.11 -3.12 4.82
C PRO A 105 -0.02 -3.65 6.26
N CYS A 106 1.08 -3.63 6.99
CA CYS A 106 1.06 -3.96 8.42
C CYS A 106 0.30 -2.90 9.23
N GLY A 107 -0.01 -3.20 10.50
CA GLY A 107 -0.76 -2.28 11.36
C GLY A 107 -0.06 -0.94 11.57
N ALA A 108 1.26 -0.93 11.71
CA ALA A 108 2.03 0.31 11.86
C ALA A 108 1.91 1.21 10.61
N CYS A 109 1.98 0.63 9.42
CA CYS A 109 1.79 1.39 8.18
C CYS A 109 0.36 1.92 8.04
N ARG A 110 -0.65 1.15 8.43
CA ARG A 110 -2.04 1.61 8.45
C ARG A 110 -2.22 2.83 9.35
N GLN A 111 -1.62 2.81 10.54
CA GLN A 111 -1.64 3.95 11.46
C GLN A 111 -0.97 5.19 10.85
N VAL A 112 0.20 5.02 10.25
CA VAL A 112 0.92 6.12 9.60
C VAL A 112 0.10 6.70 8.44
N ILE A 113 -0.51 5.86 7.61
CA ILE A 113 -1.33 6.32 6.48
C ILE A 113 -2.57 7.06 6.97
N SER A 114 -3.23 6.57 8.02
CA SER A 114 -4.46 7.19 8.55
C SER A 114 -4.25 8.62 9.06
N GLU A 115 -3.04 8.98 9.45
CA GLU A 115 -2.67 10.35 9.84
C GLU A 115 -2.93 11.37 8.72
N PHE A 116 -2.81 10.94 7.47
CA PHE A 116 -2.90 11.81 6.29
C PHE A 116 -4.26 11.76 5.60
N GLY A 117 -5.17 10.87 6.01
CA GLY A 117 -6.53 10.82 5.50
C GLY A 117 -7.16 9.44 5.59
N GLU A 118 -8.41 9.40 6.03
CA GLU A 118 -9.18 8.17 6.19
C GLU A 118 -9.68 7.57 4.86
N ASP A 119 -9.85 8.41 3.85
CA ASP A 119 -10.39 8.04 2.54
C ASP A 119 -9.32 7.73 1.49
N ILE A 120 -8.04 7.76 1.85
CA ILE A 120 -6.94 7.44 0.94
C ILE A 120 -7.13 6.00 0.43
N PRO A 121 -7.25 5.79 -0.90
CA PRO A 121 -7.27 4.46 -1.48
C PRO A 121 -5.91 3.80 -1.36
N LEU A 122 -5.93 2.60 -0.79
CA LEU A 122 -4.78 1.73 -0.67
C LEU A 122 -4.89 0.62 -1.72
N ILE A 123 -3.94 0.59 -2.62
CA ILE A 123 -3.87 -0.33 -3.75
C ILE A 123 -2.90 -1.45 -3.34
N MET A 124 -3.45 -2.58 -2.98
CA MET A 124 -2.69 -3.77 -2.60
C MET A 124 -2.50 -4.66 -3.82
N ALA A 125 -1.28 -5.05 -4.13
CA ALA A 125 -0.95 -5.85 -5.28
C ALA A 125 0.02 -6.99 -4.94
N ASN A 126 0.11 -7.99 -5.82
CA ASN A 126 1.13 -9.02 -5.78
C ASN A 126 1.79 -9.18 -7.17
N LEU A 127 2.78 -10.04 -7.27
CA LEU A 127 3.49 -10.30 -8.54
C LEU A 127 2.68 -11.20 -9.51
N LYS A 128 1.51 -11.70 -9.09
CA LYS A 128 0.58 -12.49 -9.89
C LYS A 128 -0.51 -11.64 -10.56
N GLU A 129 -0.34 -10.30 -10.50
CA GLU A 129 -1.29 -9.31 -11.03
C GLU A 129 -2.64 -9.25 -10.31
N ASP A 130 -2.76 -9.85 -9.13
CA ASP A 130 -3.93 -9.66 -8.28
C ASP A 130 -3.88 -8.28 -7.63
N VAL A 131 -4.99 -7.55 -7.68
CA VAL A 131 -5.13 -6.22 -7.11
C VAL A 131 -6.37 -6.14 -6.24
N LYS A 132 -6.24 -5.53 -5.07
CA LYS A 132 -7.35 -5.21 -4.17
C LYS A 132 -7.22 -3.76 -3.72
N ILE A 133 -8.31 -3.01 -3.82
CA ILE A 133 -8.32 -1.60 -3.41
C ILE A 133 -9.30 -1.44 -2.24
N LYS A 134 -8.81 -0.80 -1.18
CA LYS A 134 -9.58 -0.46 0.01
C LYS A 134 -9.23 0.96 0.46
N LYS A 135 -10.16 1.67 1.05
CA LYS A 135 -9.86 2.90 1.77
C LYS A 135 -9.19 2.57 3.11
N ILE A 136 -8.31 3.43 3.59
CA ILE A 136 -7.60 3.17 4.84
C ILE A 136 -8.55 3.00 6.03
N LYS A 137 -9.66 3.71 6.08
CA LYS A 137 -10.68 3.55 7.13
C LYS A 137 -11.32 2.15 7.17
N GLU A 138 -11.34 1.43 6.06
CA GLU A 138 -11.80 0.04 6.01
C GLU A 138 -10.76 -0.94 6.58
N LEU A 139 -9.49 -0.56 6.57
CA LEU A 139 -8.36 -1.39 7.02
C LEU A 139 -7.92 -1.06 8.45
N LEU A 140 -8.31 0.09 8.96
CA LEU A 140 -8.06 0.54 10.34
C LEU A 140 -9.30 1.25 10.86
N PRO A 141 -10.39 0.52 11.17
CA PRO A 141 -11.57 1.11 11.74
C PRO A 141 -11.29 1.67 13.14
N GLU A 142 -11.99 2.76 13.49
CA GLU A 142 -11.85 3.43 14.79
C GLU A 142 -10.40 3.79 15.14
N ALA A 143 -9.65 4.26 14.14
CA ALA A 143 -8.25 4.60 14.33
C ALA A 143 -8.07 5.77 15.30
N PHE A 144 -7.08 5.66 16.18
CA PHE A 144 -6.60 6.80 16.95
C PHE A 144 -6.01 7.85 16.00
N GLY A 145 -6.46 9.09 16.09
CA GLY A 145 -6.08 10.13 15.16
C GLY A 145 -6.09 11.53 15.74
N LYS A 146 -5.93 12.52 14.87
CA LYS A 146 -5.84 13.94 15.27
C LYS A 146 -7.03 14.42 16.11
N SER A 147 -8.24 13.95 15.79
CA SER A 147 -9.44 14.30 16.54
C SER A 147 -9.43 13.84 17.99
N ASP A 148 -8.57 12.91 18.37
CA ASP A 148 -8.42 12.45 19.75
C ASP A 148 -7.48 13.35 20.56
N LEU A 149 -6.68 14.18 19.88
CA LEU A 149 -5.68 15.05 20.51
C LEU A 149 -6.00 16.55 20.34
N LEU A 150 -6.78 16.95 19.36
CA LEU A 150 -7.14 18.32 18.98
C LEU A 150 -8.68 18.52 19.06
#